data_18acafe36933f4ad1ab2989ebb343ceb
#
_entry.id   18acafe36933f4ad1ab2989ebb343ceb
#
_cell.length_a   1.000
_cell.length_b   1.000
_cell.length_c   1.000
_cell.angle_alpha   90.00
_cell.angle_beta   90.00
_cell.angle_gamma   90.00
#
_symmetry.space_group_name_H-M   'P 1'
#
loop_
_entity.id
_entity.type
_entity.pdbx_description
1 polymer ?
#
loop_
_entity_poly.entity_id
_entity_poly.type
_entity_poly.pdbx_seq_one_letter_code
_entity_poly.pdbx_strand_id
1 'polypeptide(L)'
;TTLPQEILHIDTPVEYFRYFFTNEVIQYIVGQTNLYSIQCRPNKSVGVSHSEIEQFIGTSLFMSIIQLPATRHYWNSYLGHPAVNEVMSCNRWEEIKRFIHFCDNSNSVPASSPNHDKLFKIRPLLDKLRERLLLVPKEEFLAVDEQIIPTKCRSSLKQYNPKKPHKWGFKAFVLSGVS
;
A
#
# COMPACT_ATOMS: atom_id res chain seq x y z
N THR A 1 -27.86 2.94 -10.48
CA THR A 1 -26.70 2.09 -10.86
C THR A 1 -26.71 0.91 -9.91
N THR A 2 -26.89 -0.32 -10.42
CA THR A 2 -26.88 -1.53 -9.59
C THR A 2 -25.43 -1.90 -9.25
N LEU A 3 -25.14 -2.10 -7.97
CA LEU A 3 -23.86 -2.61 -7.51
C LEU A 3 -23.62 -4.02 -8.07
N PRO A 4 -22.37 -4.41 -8.40
CA PRO A 4 -22.03 -5.77 -8.74
C PRO A 4 -22.51 -6.73 -7.66
N GLN A 5 -23.00 -7.91 -8.06
CA GLN A 5 -23.49 -8.92 -7.10
C GLN A 5 -22.43 -9.29 -6.07
N GLU A 6 -21.15 -9.29 -6.44
CA GLU A 6 -20.02 -9.55 -5.55
C GLU A 6 -19.93 -8.55 -4.38
N ILE A 7 -20.34 -7.28 -4.61
CA ILE A 7 -20.30 -6.24 -3.56
C ILE A 7 -21.54 -6.31 -2.67
N LEU A 8 -22.70 -6.77 -3.20
CA LEU A 8 -23.95 -6.84 -2.45
C LEU A 8 -23.91 -7.85 -1.29
N HIS A 9 -22.99 -8.78 -1.29
CA HIS A 9 -22.81 -9.81 -0.25
C HIS A 9 -21.67 -9.51 0.72
N ILE A 10 -21.03 -8.33 0.61
CA ILE A 10 -19.96 -7.91 1.50
C ILE A 10 -20.55 -7.27 2.75
N ASP A 11 -20.38 -7.91 3.91
CA ASP A 11 -20.91 -7.46 5.17
C ASP A 11 -19.86 -6.98 6.17
N THR A 12 -18.60 -7.40 6.00
CA THR A 12 -17.53 -7.11 6.95
C THR A 12 -16.44 -6.21 6.37
N PRO A 13 -15.78 -5.37 7.19
CA PRO A 13 -14.65 -4.54 6.74
C PRO A 13 -13.51 -5.34 6.08
N VAL A 14 -13.28 -6.58 6.54
CA VAL A 14 -12.25 -7.47 5.97
C VAL A 14 -12.62 -7.91 4.55
N GLU A 15 -13.89 -8.18 4.29
CA GLU A 15 -14.36 -8.53 2.95
C GLU A 15 -14.22 -7.34 1.99
N TYR A 16 -14.55 -6.12 2.43
CA TYR A 16 -14.28 -4.91 1.65
C TYR A 16 -12.79 -4.75 1.34
N PHE A 17 -11.92 -4.96 2.31
CA PHE A 17 -10.48 -4.95 2.08
C PHE A 17 -10.08 -5.99 1.02
N ARG A 18 -10.55 -7.24 1.14
CA ARG A 18 -10.24 -8.34 0.22
C ARG A 18 -10.84 -8.18 -1.16
N TYR A 19 -11.88 -7.37 -1.30
CA TYR A 19 -12.42 -7.00 -2.61
C TYR A 19 -11.39 -6.25 -3.46
N PHE A 20 -10.60 -5.35 -2.85
CA PHE A 20 -9.55 -4.60 -3.52
C PHE A 20 -8.19 -5.31 -3.46
N PHE A 21 -7.83 -5.85 -2.32
CA PHE A 21 -6.62 -6.64 -2.10
C PHE A 21 -6.94 -8.13 -2.21
N THR A 22 -7.20 -8.56 -3.45
CA THR A 22 -7.54 -9.97 -3.71
C THR A 22 -6.38 -10.90 -3.37
N ASN A 23 -6.65 -12.20 -3.27
CA ASN A 23 -5.62 -13.22 -3.05
C ASN A 23 -4.48 -13.13 -4.10
N GLU A 24 -4.82 -12.81 -5.36
CA GLU A 24 -3.84 -12.65 -6.44
C GLU A 24 -2.95 -11.42 -6.19
N VAL A 25 -3.51 -10.31 -5.71
CA VAL A 25 -2.75 -9.10 -5.37
C VAL A 25 -1.80 -9.38 -4.21
N ILE A 26 -2.29 -10.02 -3.15
CA ILE A 26 -1.44 -10.38 -2.00
C ILE A 26 -0.34 -11.37 -2.43
N GLN A 27 -0.69 -12.41 -3.20
CA GLN A 27 0.29 -13.38 -3.70
C GLN A 27 1.33 -12.73 -4.62
N TYR A 28 0.93 -11.75 -5.42
CA TYR A 28 1.85 -10.95 -6.23
C TYR A 28 2.84 -10.18 -5.34
N ILE A 29 2.37 -9.52 -4.27
CA ILE A 29 3.24 -8.82 -3.31
C ILE A 29 4.21 -9.79 -2.64
N VAL A 30 3.77 -10.97 -2.24
CA VAL A 30 4.62 -12.05 -1.69
C VAL A 30 5.74 -12.39 -2.67
N GLY A 31 5.40 -12.67 -3.92
CA GLY A 31 6.36 -13.03 -4.96
C GLY A 31 7.42 -11.95 -5.18
N GLN A 32 7.00 -10.69 -5.34
CA GLN A 32 7.91 -9.58 -5.59
C GLN A 32 8.78 -9.24 -4.36
N THR A 33 8.23 -9.37 -3.16
CA THR A 33 8.97 -9.16 -1.92
C THR A 33 10.05 -10.22 -1.72
N ASN A 34 9.72 -11.50 -1.93
CA ASN A 34 10.68 -12.59 -1.83
C ASN A 34 11.76 -12.49 -2.92
N LEU A 35 11.38 -12.18 -4.15
CA LEU A 35 12.32 -11.94 -5.25
C LEU A 35 13.31 -10.82 -4.91
N TYR A 36 12.81 -9.67 -4.47
CA TYR A 36 13.66 -8.55 -4.09
C TYR A 36 14.59 -8.88 -2.93
N SER A 37 14.12 -9.65 -1.95
CA SER A 37 14.97 -10.08 -0.84
C SER A 37 16.13 -10.96 -1.28
N ILE A 38 15.89 -11.87 -2.26
CA ILE A 38 16.93 -12.71 -2.85
C ILE A 38 17.92 -11.86 -3.67
N GLN A 39 17.42 -10.89 -4.45
CA GLN A 39 18.29 -9.96 -5.19
C GLN A 39 19.23 -9.17 -4.25
N CYS A 40 18.74 -8.76 -3.07
CA CYS A 40 19.52 -8.05 -2.07
C CYS A 40 20.42 -8.96 -1.22
N ARG A 41 19.97 -10.19 -0.94
CA ARG A 41 20.61 -11.15 -0.04
C ARG A 41 20.42 -12.58 -0.58
N PRO A 42 21.24 -13.03 -1.54
CA PRO A 42 21.06 -14.33 -2.20
C PRO A 42 20.97 -15.52 -1.25
N ASN A 43 21.70 -15.47 -0.13
CA ASN A 43 21.78 -16.57 0.84
C ASN A 43 20.76 -16.45 2.01
N LYS A 44 19.96 -15.40 2.05
CA LYS A 44 19.01 -15.16 3.15
C LYS A 44 17.75 -14.45 2.66
N SER A 45 16.88 -15.21 1.99
CA SER A 45 15.55 -14.70 1.64
C SER A 45 14.74 -14.33 2.88
N VAL A 46 13.93 -13.29 2.78
CA VAL A 46 12.97 -12.92 3.82
C VAL A 46 11.88 -13.97 4.00
N GLY A 47 11.52 -14.70 2.92
CA GLY A 47 10.59 -15.81 2.94
C GLY A 47 9.21 -15.44 3.50
N VAL A 48 8.64 -14.30 3.06
CA VAL A 48 7.31 -13.89 3.52
C VAL A 48 6.23 -14.80 2.97
N SER A 49 5.24 -15.11 3.81
CA SER A 49 4.02 -15.82 3.44
C SER A 49 2.87 -14.87 3.10
N HIS A 50 1.81 -15.42 2.50
CA HIS A 50 0.57 -14.68 2.22
C HIS A 50 -0.03 -14.08 3.50
N SER A 51 -0.16 -14.88 4.56
CA SER A 51 -0.70 -14.44 5.84
C SER A 51 0.13 -13.33 6.46
N GLU A 52 1.46 -13.38 6.38
CA GLU A 52 2.33 -12.33 6.92
C GLU A 52 2.18 -11.01 6.16
N ILE A 53 1.95 -11.04 4.84
CA ILE A 53 1.68 -9.81 4.08
C ILE A 53 0.32 -9.22 4.47
N GLU A 54 -0.74 -10.04 4.62
CA GLU A 54 -2.03 -9.55 5.14
C GLU A 54 -1.89 -8.94 6.55
N GLN A 55 -1.21 -9.63 7.45
CA GLN A 55 -0.93 -9.14 8.80
C GLN A 55 -0.13 -7.84 8.81
N PHE A 56 0.88 -7.73 7.94
CA PHE A 56 1.69 -6.52 7.80
C PHE A 56 0.84 -5.34 7.30
N ILE A 57 -0.03 -5.55 6.32
CA ILE A 57 -0.93 -4.50 5.80
C ILE A 57 -1.94 -4.13 6.90
N GLY A 58 -2.58 -5.12 7.54
CA GLY A 58 -3.56 -4.88 8.61
C GLY A 58 -2.98 -4.10 9.79
N THR A 59 -1.81 -4.49 10.28
CA THR A 59 -1.11 -3.74 11.35
C THR A 59 -0.70 -2.34 10.90
N SER A 60 -0.30 -2.16 9.64
CA SER A 60 0.05 -0.84 9.09
C SER A 60 -1.17 0.07 8.98
N LEU A 61 -2.34 -0.47 8.59
CA LEU A 61 -3.61 0.26 8.60
C LEU A 61 -4.00 0.66 10.03
N PHE A 62 -3.91 -0.26 11.00
CA PHE A 62 -4.16 0.05 12.40
C PHE A 62 -3.26 1.19 12.91
N MET A 63 -1.95 1.14 12.60
CA MET A 63 -1.00 2.19 12.96
C MET A 63 -1.29 3.54 12.30
N SER A 64 -2.01 3.57 11.19
CA SER A 64 -2.42 4.82 10.55
C SER A 64 -3.57 5.52 11.29
N ILE A 65 -4.38 4.76 12.01
CA ILE A 65 -5.52 5.24 12.81
C ILE A 65 -5.06 5.60 14.22
N ILE A 66 -4.41 4.66 14.90
CA ILE A 66 -3.87 4.85 16.26
C ILE A 66 -2.40 5.20 16.11
N GLN A 67 -2.11 6.48 16.09
CA GLN A 67 -0.75 6.99 15.85
C GLN A 67 0.06 7.09 17.15
N LEU A 68 1.15 6.33 17.25
CA LEU A 68 2.15 6.47 18.30
C LEU A 68 3.38 7.23 17.77
N PRO A 69 4.13 7.95 18.65
CA PRO A 69 5.26 8.79 18.24
C PRO A 69 6.36 8.06 17.46
N ALA A 70 6.57 6.76 17.73
CA ALA A 70 7.51 5.93 17.01
C ALA A 70 6.96 4.53 16.75
N THR A 71 7.31 3.93 15.61
CA THR A 71 6.82 2.61 15.22
C THR A 71 7.09 1.53 16.27
N ARG A 72 8.26 1.53 16.92
CA ARG A 72 8.58 0.54 17.95
C ARG A 72 7.74 0.64 19.21
N HIS A 73 7.05 1.76 19.44
CA HIS A 73 6.18 1.92 20.60
C HIS A 73 4.98 0.97 20.59
N TYR A 74 4.53 0.47 19.43
CA TYR A 74 3.44 -0.51 19.37
C TYR A 74 3.80 -1.87 20.03
N TRP A 75 5.09 -2.14 20.24
CA TRP A 75 5.59 -3.34 20.95
C TRP A 75 6.14 -3.04 22.33
N ASN A 76 6.02 -1.80 22.82
CA ASN A 76 6.44 -1.44 24.15
C ASN A 76 5.49 -2.03 25.21
N SER A 77 6.00 -2.41 26.39
CA SER A 77 5.20 -3.00 27.46
C SER A 77 4.13 -2.07 28.02
N TYR A 78 4.31 -0.75 27.94
CA TYR A 78 3.36 0.24 28.47
C TYR A 78 2.49 0.88 27.40
N LEU A 79 3.04 1.13 26.21
CA LEU A 79 2.37 1.83 25.11
C LEU A 79 1.87 0.89 24.01
N GLY A 80 2.33 -0.37 24.04
CA GLY A 80 2.03 -1.37 23.02
C GLY A 80 0.55 -1.66 22.89
N HIS A 81 0.15 -2.08 21.71
CA HIS A 81 -1.25 -2.39 21.42
C HIS A 81 -1.40 -3.84 20.95
N PRO A 82 -2.32 -4.65 21.56
CA PRO A 82 -2.53 -6.06 21.19
C PRO A 82 -2.78 -6.30 19.70
N ALA A 83 -3.54 -5.42 19.04
CA ALA A 83 -3.77 -5.50 17.60
C ALA A 83 -2.50 -5.43 16.73
N VAL A 84 -1.34 -5.15 17.32
CA VAL A 84 -0.05 -5.12 16.63
C VAL A 84 0.92 -6.14 17.22
N ASN A 85 1.16 -6.07 18.54
CA ASN A 85 2.22 -6.87 19.18
C ASN A 85 1.89 -8.37 19.29
N GLU A 86 0.60 -8.73 19.33
CA GLU A 86 0.16 -10.13 19.31
C GLU A 86 0.08 -10.73 17.89
N VAL A 87 -0.01 -9.87 16.86
CA VAL A 87 -0.12 -10.30 15.47
C VAL A 87 1.25 -10.63 14.89
N MET A 88 2.25 -9.77 15.14
CA MET A 88 3.58 -9.93 14.57
C MET A 88 4.64 -9.33 15.50
N SER A 89 5.83 -9.95 15.57
CA SER A 89 6.95 -9.37 16.31
C SER A 89 7.51 -8.11 15.64
N CYS A 90 8.04 -7.18 16.44
CA CYS A 90 8.65 -5.93 15.95
C CYS A 90 9.73 -6.18 14.89
N ASN A 91 10.63 -7.12 15.14
CA ASN A 91 11.73 -7.44 14.24
C ASN A 91 11.21 -7.99 12.90
N ARG A 92 10.17 -8.84 12.93
CA ARG A 92 9.57 -9.40 11.71
C ARG A 92 8.86 -8.32 10.90
N TRP A 93 8.11 -7.44 11.56
CA TRP A 93 7.44 -6.31 10.92
C TRP A 93 8.46 -5.36 10.24
N GLU A 94 9.54 -5.00 10.95
CA GLU A 94 10.61 -4.16 10.38
C GLU A 94 11.35 -4.86 9.23
N GLU A 95 11.53 -6.18 9.30
CA GLU A 95 12.12 -6.95 8.22
C GLU A 95 11.23 -6.92 6.97
N ILE A 96 9.93 -7.20 7.11
CA ILE A 96 8.98 -7.11 5.99
C ILE A 96 8.96 -5.68 5.43
N LYS A 97 8.86 -4.66 6.27
CA LYS A 97 8.91 -3.25 5.85
C LYS A 97 10.16 -2.91 5.03
N ARG A 98 11.29 -3.51 5.33
CA ARG A 98 12.54 -3.29 4.59
C ARG A 98 12.51 -3.90 3.20
N PHE A 99 11.88 -5.05 3.05
CA PHE A 99 11.92 -5.82 1.80
C PHE A 99 10.64 -5.76 0.98
N ILE A 100 9.54 -5.21 1.52
CA ILE A 100 8.29 -5.12 0.77
C ILE A 100 8.51 -4.44 -0.58
N HIS A 101 8.09 -5.11 -1.64
CA HIS A 101 8.36 -4.70 -3.01
C HIS A 101 7.22 -5.10 -3.96
N PHE A 102 7.05 -4.35 -5.06
CA PHE A 102 5.92 -4.53 -5.97
C PHE A 102 6.35 -4.69 -7.44
N CYS A 103 7.65 -4.80 -7.71
CA CYS A 103 8.16 -4.97 -9.07
C CYS A 103 9.49 -5.72 -9.06
N ASP A 104 9.89 -6.27 -10.22
CA ASP A 104 11.25 -6.78 -10.42
C ASP A 104 12.17 -5.63 -10.85
N ASN A 105 13.15 -5.29 -10.01
CA ASN A 105 14.10 -4.22 -10.27
C ASN A 105 14.99 -4.47 -11.50
N SER A 106 15.14 -5.72 -11.96
CA SER A 106 15.90 -6.04 -13.18
C SER A 106 15.28 -5.43 -14.44
N ASN A 107 13.97 -5.18 -14.41
CA ASN A 107 13.22 -4.55 -15.51
C ASN A 107 13.23 -3.02 -15.46
N SER A 108 14.01 -2.42 -14.56
CA SER A 108 14.06 -0.96 -14.39
C SER A 108 14.76 -0.30 -15.57
N VAL A 109 14.08 0.70 -16.17
CA VAL A 109 14.64 1.50 -17.26
C VAL A 109 15.38 2.71 -16.68
N PRO A 110 16.60 3.03 -17.16
CA PRO A 110 17.38 4.17 -16.68
C PRO A 110 16.62 5.50 -16.76
N ALA A 111 16.88 6.39 -15.81
CA ALA A 111 16.21 7.71 -15.74
C ALA A 111 16.47 8.61 -16.96
N SER A 112 17.52 8.36 -17.72
CA SER A 112 17.87 9.05 -18.97
C SER A 112 17.04 8.59 -20.18
N SER A 113 16.33 7.46 -20.07
CA SER A 113 15.53 6.92 -21.16
C SER A 113 14.19 7.67 -21.28
N PRO A 114 13.69 7.94 -22.50
CA PRO A 114 12.38 8.53 -22.72
C PRO A 114 11.23 7.64 -22.19
N ASN A 115 11.47 6.34 -22.07
CA ASN A 115 10.49 5.37 -21.56
C ASN A 115 10.60 5.14 -20.04
N HIS A 116 11.33 6.00 -19.31
CA HIS A 116 11.47 5.88 -17.86
C HIS A 116 10.15 6.17 -17.14
N ASP A 117 9.60 5.16 -16.47
CA ASP A 117 8.44 5.32 -15.59
C ASP A 117 8.85 5.70 -14.18
N LYS A 118 8.54 6.91 -13.74
CA LYS A 118 8.81 7.40 -12.38
C LYS A 118 8.05 6.62 -11.29
N LEU A 119 6.96 5.95 -11.65
CA LEU A 119 6.15 5.12 -10.76
C LEU A 119 6.50 3.63 -10.85
N PHE A 120 7.53 3.26 -11.61
CA PHE A 120 7.92 1.87 -11.89
C PHE A 120 7.82 0.95 -10.67
N LYS A 121 8.32 1.39 -9.51
CA LYS A 121 8.35 0.58 -8.28
C LYS A 121 6.97 0.25 -7.69
N ILE A 122 5.97 1.06 -7.98
CA ILE A 122 4.61 0.90 -7.45
C ILE A 122 3.57 0.70 -8.55
N ARG A 123 3.96 0.85 -9.82
CA ARG A 123 3.07 0.76 -10.97
C ARG A 123 2.26 -0.53 -11.00
N PRO A 124 2.87 -1.73 -10.87
CA PRO A 124 2.12 -2.98 -10.96
C PRO A 124 1.06 -3.13 -9.87
N LEU A 125 1.32 -2.63 -8.65
CA LEU A 125 0.33 -2.62 -7.58
C LEU A 125 -0.80 -1.63 -7.87
N LEU A 126 -0.46 -0.41 -8.34
CA LEU A 126 -1.45 0.61 -8.69
C LEU A 126 -2.38 0.13 -9.80
N ASP A 127 -1.83 -0.52 -10.84
CA ASP A 127 -2.62 -1.01 -11.96
C ASP A 127 -3.60 -2.11 -11.51
N LYS A 128 -3.15 -3.07 -10.68
CA LYS A 128 -4.01 -4.10 -10.10
C LYS A 128 -5.13 -3.52 -9.22
N LEU A 129 -4.81 -2.56 -8.36
CA LEU A 129 -5.82 -1.88 -7.53
C LEU A 129 -6.78 -1.05 -8.39
N ARG A 130 -6.28 -0.38 -9.43
CA ARG A 130 -7.10 0.39 -10.36
C ARG A 130 -8.09 -0.48 -11.12
N GLU A 131 -7.68 -1.67 -11.56
CA GLU A 131 -8.58 -2.64 -12.19
C GLU A 131 -9.77 -2.97 -11.27
N ARG A 132 -9.52 -3.20 -9.98
CA ARG A 132 -10.58 -3.46 -9.00
C ARG A 132 -11.45 -2.23 -8.73
N LEU A 133 -10.85 -1.04 -8.61
CA LEU A 133 -11.57 0.22 -8.43
C LEU A 133 -12.49 0.55 -9.61
N LEU A 134 -12.11 0.18 -10.84
CA LEU A 134 -12.93 0.41 -12.03
C LEU A 134 -14.17 -0.50 -12.09
N LEU A 135 -14.21 -1.59 -11.33
CA LEU A 135 -15.40 -2.45 -11.22
C LEU A 135 -16.47 -1.83 -10.32
N VAL A 136 -16.11 -0.85 -9.48
CA VAL A 136 -17.10 -0.13 -8.65
C VAL A 136 -17.91 0.78 -9.57
N PRO A 137 -19.26 0.65 -9.58
CA PRO A 137 -20.12 1.48 -10.41
C PRO A 137 -19.94 2.96 -10.06
N LYS A 138 -19.93 3.79 -11.09
CA LYS A 138 -19.85 5.23 -10.90
C LYS A 138 -21.24 5.77 -10.57
N GLU A 139 -21.29 6.72 -9.66
CA GLU A 139 -22.47 7.50 -9.37
C GLU A 139 -22.80 8.46 -10.52
N GLU A 140 -24.01 9.02 -10.51
CA GLU A 140 -24.44 10.00 -11.52
C GLU A 140 -23.63 11.30 -11.41
N PHE A 141 -23.37 11.72 -10.16
CA PHE A 141 -22.56 12.92 -9.89
C PHE A 141 -21.20 12.52 -9.35
N LEU A 142 -20.16 13.01 -10.00
CA LEU A 142 -18.77 12.71 -9.67
C LEU A 142 -17.98 13.99 -9.48
N ALA A 143 -17.11 13.99 -8.49
CA ALA A 143 -16.13 15.04 -8.26
C ALA A 143 -14.71 14.50 -8.44
N VAL A 144 -13.85 15.29 -9.05
CA VAL A 144 -12.40 15.01 -9.11
C VAL A 144 -11.70 16.04 -8.25
N ASP A 145 -10.98 15.59 -7.21
CA ASP A 145 -10.19 16.47 -6.36
C ASP A 145 -8.75 15.96 -6.19
N GLU A 146 -7.92 16.82 -5.66
CA GLU A 146 -6.50 16.56 -5.42
C GLU A 146 -6.25 16.14 -3.98
N GLN A 147 -5.77 14.92 -3.80
CA GLN A 147 -5.27 14.44 -2.52
C GLN A 147 -3.74 14.58 -2.47
N ILE A 148 -3.22 15.14 -1.36
CA ILE A 148 -1.80 15.18 -1.10
C ILE A 148 -1.43 14.04 -0.15
N ILE A 149 -0.57 13.14 -0.60
CA ILE A 149 0.04 12.09 0.21
C ILE A 149 1.32 12.67 0.82
N PRO A 150 1.32 13.04 2.11
CA PRO A 150 2.46 13.72 2.73
C PRO A 150 3.70 12.84 2.71
N THR A 151 4.86 13.42 2.36
CA THR A 151 6.11 12.68 2.39
C THR A 151 7.31 13.58 2.67
N LYS A 152 8.26 13.05 3.44
CA LYS A 152 9.57 13.67 3.67
C LYS A 152 10.64 13.18 2.70
N CYS A 153 10.35 12.14 1.87
CA CYS A 153 11.32 11.58 0.95
C CYS A 153 11.80 12.58 -0.09
N ARG A 154 12.99 12.34 -0.64
CA ARG A 154 13.51 13.04 -1.82
C ARG A 154 13.01 12.30 -3.07
N SER A 155 12.15 12.96 -3.85
CA SER A 155 11.60 12.43 -5.09
C SER A 155 11.28 13.55 -6.07
N SER A 156 11.52 13.32 -7.36
CA SER A 156 11.16 14.25 -8.44
C SER A 156 9.64 14.35 -8.64
N LEU A 157 8.85 13.42 -8.06
CA LEU A 157 7.38 13.46 -8.06
C LEU A 157 6.79 14.31 -6.94
N LYS A 158 7.61 14.69 -5.96
CA LYS A 158 7.16 15.49 -4.83
C LYS A 158 6.84 16.92 -5.25
N GLN A 159 5.66 17.39 -4.89
CA GLN A 159 5.15 18.71 -5.22
C GLN A 159 4.90 19.55 -3.98
N TYR A 160 4.99 20.87 -4.15
CA TYR A 160 4.65 21.85 -3.13
C TYR A 160 3.26 22.43 -3.40
N ASN A 161 2.36 22.30 -2.43
CA ASN A 161 0.97 22.76 -2.52
C ASN A 161 0.67 23.71 -1.35
N PRO A 162 0.84 25.03 -1.51
CA PRO A 162 0.78 25.99 -0.40
C PRO A 162 -0.59 26.08 0.27
N LYS A 163 -1.66 25.77 -0.47
CA LYS A 163 -3.06 25.84 0.01
C LYS A 163 -3.53 24.59 0.76
N LYS A 164 -2.77 23.49 0.75
CA LYS A 164 -3.14 22.27 1.46
C LYS A 164 -2.49 22.22 2.85
N PRO A 165 -3.11 21.58 3.85
CA PRO A 165 -2.56 21.44 5.21
C PRO A 165 -1.16 20.84 5.22
N HIS A 166 -0.95 19.80 4.42
CA HIS A 166 0.37 19.21 4.16
C HIS A 166 0.92 19.74 2.85
N LYS A 167 1.81 20.73 2.94
CA LYS A 167 2.30 21.46 1.77
C LYS A 167 3.17 20.64 0.83
N TRP A 168 3.91 19.65 1.34
CA TRP A 168 4.81 18.81 0.58
C TRP A 168 4.35 17.36 0.52
N GLY A 169 4.17 16.81 -0.67
CA GLY A 169 3.75 15.41 -0.85
C GLY A 169 3.64 15.00 -2.31
N PHE A 170 3.19 13.78 -2.51
CA PHE A 170 2.74 13.31 -3.82
C PHE A 170 1.31 13.76 -4.05
N LYS A 171 1.05 14.28 -5.25
CA LYS A 171 -0.28 14.68 -5.68
C LYS A 171 -0.96 13.50 -6.36
N ALA A 172 -2.12 13.09 -5.86
CA ALA A 172 -3.00 12.12 -6.49
C ALA A 172 -4.32 12.80 -6.89
N PHE A 173 -4.85 12.46 -8.06
CA PHE A 173 -6.20 12.83 -8.46
C PHE A 173 -7.14 11.70 -8.04
N VAL A 174 -8.16 12.02 -7.28
CA VAL A 174 -9.14 11.09 -6.75
C VAL A 174 -10.50 11.41 -7.34
N LEU A 175 -11.17 10.38 -7.86
CA LEU A 175 -12.54 10.44 -8.31
C LEU A 175 -13.43 9.95 -7.16
N SER A 176 -14.39 10.75 -6.74
CA SER A 176 -15.35 10.43 -5.68
C SER A 176 -16.77 10.67 -6.13
N GLY A 177 -17.73 9.90 -5.59
CA GLY A 177 -19.13 10.21 -5.67
C GLY A 177 -19.49 11.40 -4.81
N VAL A 178 -20.66 12.00 -5.06
CA VAL A 178 -21.15 13.23 -4.40
C VAL A 178 -22.40 12.94 -3.53
N SER A 179 -22.87 11.69 -3.47
CA SER A 179 -24.02 11.29 -2.64
C SER A 179 -23.65 11.09 -1.17
#